data_44df83758d27eca882eaf8cba4858441
#
_entry.id   44df83758d27eca882eaf8cba4858441
#
_cell.length_a   1.000
_cell.length_b   1.000
_cell.length_c   1.000
_cell.angle_alpha   90.00
_cell.angle_beta   90.00
_cell.angle_gamma   90.00
#
_symmetry.space_group_name_H-M   'P 1'
#
loop_
_entity.id
_entity.type
_entity.pdbx_description
1 polymer ?
#
loop_
_entity_poly.entity_id
_entity_poly.type
_entity_poly.pdbx_seq_one_letter_code
_entity_poly.pdbx_strand_id
1 'polypeptide(L)'
;DIQARGNLSPYEARDFAIDAEKKLIAVNGVDDLFMNVSGAGGGGDGVGRGYIVVEDPKTLDISGFEVLELLREAVSNVSGYKLNIREVQEGPGQFSAPVEIEFLSDDLALIEGKTRELRDYIENNIEGLTGVDDTLPKYKIEWKVDVDKERAYQSGISLFDIGSAIQMVTSGIKLGEYRPNDSKEEIDIRARFTKDKRTLSSLENITVNSRNGAVPVSSFVNVEARPNAASLVRKDGRFFYEITAINVPGFNLNGEINKIQNWIDETGFDDPRMEIKYGGLTERGAEATDFLIQAFYGALFLMFIILVTQFNSISQPIVILLSVLFSTAGVFLGLTVSGSEPSTIMTGTALVGLAGIVVNNNIVLIDTFNKLRIDFPDKTPAELILSLIHI
;
A
#
# COMPACT_ATOMS: atom_id res chain seq x y z
N ASP A 1 -1.84 -0.76 10.06
CA ASP A 1 -3.22 -0.27 9.91
C ASP A 1 -4.15 -1.01 10.87
N ILE A 2 -4.99 -0.26 11.59
CA ILE A 2 -6.02 -0.82 12.49
C ILE A 2 -7.36 -0.71 11.81
N GLN A 3 -8.05 -1.81 11.66
CA GLN A 3 -9.38 -1.90 11.08
C GLN A 3 -10.35 -2.46 12.13
N ALA A 4 -11.53 -1.88 12.25
CA ALA A 4 -12.52 -2.38 13.18
C ALA A 4 -13.79 -2.86 12.47
N ARG A 5 -14.45 -3.84 13.08
CA ARG A 5 -15.75 -4.31 12.63
C ARG A 5 -16.86 -3.46 13.27
N GLY A 6 -17.72 -2.90 12.45
CA GLY A 6 -18.88 -2.15 12.90
C GLY A 6 -18.63 -0.65 13.11
N ASN A 7 -19.61 0.02 13.67
CA ASN A 7 -19.56 1.46 13.95
C ASN A 7 -18.92 1.71 15.31
N LEU A 8 -17.73 2.27 15.33
CA LEU A 8 -17.04 2.63 16.56
C LEU A 8 -17.20 4.11 16.89
N SER A 9 -17.38 4.41 18.14
CA SER A 9 -17.17 5.76 18.66
C SER A 9 -15.66 6.09 18.69
N PRO A 10 -15.28 7.39 18.67
CA PRO A 10 -13.86 7.77 18.81
C PRO A 10 -13.20 7.25 20.08
N TYR A 11 -13.98 7.04 21.15
CA TYR A 11 -13.47 6.50 22.41
C TYR A 11 -13.15 5.00 22.31
N GLU A 12 -14.03 4.22 21.67
CA GLU A 12 -13.78 2.80 21.43
C GLU A 12 -12.60 2.59 20.46
N ALA A 13 -12.50 3.43 19.43
CA ALA A 13 -11.37 3.45 18.52
C ALA A 13 -10.04 3.70 19.26
N ARG A 14 -10.03 4.69 20.16
CA ARG A 14 -8.88 4.97 21.03
C ARG A 14 -8.56 3.78 21.94
N ASP A 15 -9.57 3.17 22.55
CA ASP A 15 -9.37 2.07 23.50
C ASP A 15 -8.79 0.82 22.79
N PHE A 16 -9.21 0.56 21.54
CA PHE A 16 -8.61 -0.47 20.68
C PHE A 16 -7.15 -0.13 20.31
N ALA A 17 -6.87 1.12 20.00
CA ALA A 17 -5.50 1.53 19.69
C ALA A 17 -4.57 1.37 20.92
N ILE A 18 -5.03 1.73 22.11
CA ILE A 18 -4.29 1.55 23.37
C ILE A 18 -4.06 0.05 23.67
N ASP A 19 -5.05 -0.81 23.40
CA ASP A 19 -4.87 -2.26 23.57
C ASP A 19 -3.84 -2.83 22.59
N ALA A 20 -3.91 -2.41 21.32
CA ALA A 20 -2.95 -2.78 20.31
C ALA A 20 -1.53 -2.30 20.66
N GLU A 21 -1.38 -1.02 21.04
CA GLU A 21 -0.10 -0.44 21.45
C GLU A 21 0.57 -1.23 22.57
N LYS A 22 -0.18 -1.56 23.63
CA LYS A 22 0.36 -2.34 24.74
C LYS A 22 0.87 -3.73 24.34
N LYS A 23 0.21 -4.38 23.39
CA LYS A 23 0.61 -5.69 22.89
C LYS A 23 1.82 -5.61 21.99
N LEU A 24 1.85 -4.62 21.10
CA LEU A 24 2.92 -4.44 20.12
C LEU A 24 4.22 -3.98 20.75
N ILE A 25 4.18 -3.03 21.69
CA ILE A 25 5.39 -2.53 22.36
C ILE A 25 6.02 -3.57 23.31
N ALA A 26 5.26 -4.59 23.70
CA ALA A 26 5.77 -5.69 24.53
C ALA A 26 6.52 -6.76 23.72
N VAL A 27 6.51 -6.68 22.40
CA VAL A 27 7.20 -7.63 21.51
C VAL A 27 8.70 -7.34 21.52
N ASN A 28 9.50 -8.39 21.66
CA ASN A 28 10.95 -8.29 21.63
C ASN A 28 11.44 -7.77 20.28
N GLY A 29 12.32 -6.78 20.29
CA GLY A 29 12.85 -6.13 19.08
C GLY A 29 12.08 -4.90 18.62
N VAL A 30 11.06 -4.44 19.35
CA VAL A 30 10.37 -3.17 19.11
C VAL A 30 11.06 -2.07 19.91
N ASP A 31 11.56 -1.05 19.22
CA ASP A 31 12.20 0.13 19.82
C ASP A 31 11.17 1.23 20.09
N ASP A 32 10.34 1.58 19.11
CA ASP A 32 9.34 2.65 19.25
C ASP A 32 8.06 2.32 18.47
N LEU A 33 6.96 2.93 18.87
CA LEU A 33 5.66 2.78 18.25
C LEU A 33 4.92 4.12 18.20
N PHE A 34 4.53 4.53 17.01
CA PHE A 34 3.67 5.68 16.80
C PHE A 34 2.32 5.25 16.23
N MET A 35 1.23 5.65 16.87
CA MET A 35 -0.13 5.43 16.38
C MET A 35 -0.90 6.73 16.24
N ASN A 36 -1.59 6.87 15.11
CA ASN A 36 -2.56 7.92 14.85
C ASN A 36 -3.96 7.30 14.75
N VAL A 37 -4.86 7.71 15.61
CA VAL A 37 -6.23 7.23 15.67
C VAL A 37 -7.14 8.25 15.01
N SER A 38 -7.80 7.85 13.94
CA SER A 38 -8.83 8.66 13.31
C SER A 38 -10.20 8.27 13.88
N GLY A 39 -10.93 9.22 14.43
CA GLY A 39 -12.33 8.98 14.81
C GLY A 39 -13.17 8.63 13.57
N ALA A 40 -14.32 7.99 13.76
CA ALA A 40 -15.25 7.48 12.75
C ALA A 40 -15.77 8.47 11.67
N GLY A 41 -15.19 9.67 11.58
CA GLY A 41 -15.54 10.73 10.61
C GLY A 41 -14.64 10.83 9.39
N GLY A 42 -13.54 10.10 9.32
CA GLY A 42 -12.69 10.05 8.12
C GLY A 42 -13.09 8.88 7.25
N GLY A 43 -13.76 9.12 6.14
CA GLY A 43 -14.44 8.22 5.20
C GLY A 43 -13.78 6.87 4.80
N GLY A 44 -13.26 6.09 5.76
CA GLY A 44 -12.68 4.77 5.56
C GLY A 44 -12.94 3.83 6.75
N ASP A 45 -12.67 2.55 6.55
CA ASP A 45 -12.83 1.49 7.56
C ASP A 45 -11.70 1.47 8.60
N GLY A 46 -10.69 2.33 8.44
CA GLY A 46 -9.55 2.44 9.33
C GLY A 46 -9.89 3.15 10.64
N VAL A 47 -9.56 2.51 11.75
CA VAL A 47 -9.59 3.11 13.09
C VAL A 47 -8.35 3.97 13.30
N GLY A 48 -7.23 3.55 12.73
CA GLY A 48 -5.95 4.23 12.82
C GLY A 48 -4.87 3.56 12.00
N ARG A 49 -3.76 4.26 11.92
CA ARG A 49 -2.53 3.75 11.31
C ARG A 49 -1.34 4.17 12.14
N GLY A 50 -0.27 3.41 12.08
CA GLY A 50 0.94 3.69 12.85
C GLY A 50 2.19 3.17 12.17
N TYR A 51 3.30 3.45 12.80
CA TYR A 51 4.62 2.93 12.43
C TYR A 51 5.23 2.27 13.66
N ILE A 52 5.84 1.12 13.44
CA ILE A 52 6.60 0.39 14.43
C ILE A 52 8.05 0.50 14.01
N VAL A 53 8.89 0.99 14.91
CA VAL A 53 10.34 1.03 14.72
C VAL A 53 10.92 -0.21 15.39
N VAL A 54 11.65 -0.99 14.60
CA VAL A 54 12.36 -2.18 15.07
C VAL A 54 13.78 -1.77 15.44
N GLU A 55 14.35 -2.38 16.46
CA GLU A 55 15.75 -2.17 16.88
C GLU A 55 16.73 -2.41 15.73
N ASP A 56 17.93 -1.82 15.81
CA ASP A 56 18.98 -2.01 14.79
C ASP A 56 19.24 -3.53 14.58
N PRO A 57 19.17 -4.04 13.34
CA PRO A 57 19.46 -5.45 13.04
C PRO A 57 20.82 -5.97 13.55
N LYS A 58 21.75 -5.07 13.84
CA LYS A 58 23.07 -5.40 14.42
C LYS A 58 23.00 -5.70 15.93
N THR A 59 21.97 -5.25 16.62
CA THR A 59 21.75 -5.43 18.05
C THR A 59 20.73 -6.52 18.36
N LEU A 60 19.94 -6.90 17.35
CA LEU A 60 18.96 -7.96 17.46
C LEU A 60 19.58 -9.34 17.24
N ASP A 61 19.22 -10.30 18.13
CA ASP A 61 19.55 -11.71 17.96
C ASP A 61 18.62 -12.44 16.97
N ILE A 62 17.55 -11.76 16.51
CA ILE A 62 16.51 -12.29 15.60
C ILE A 62 16.40 -11.39 14.37
N SER A 63 15.95 -11.97 13.25
CA SER A 63 15.75 -11.23 12.01
C SER A 63 14.54 -10.29 12.07
N GLY A 64 14.53 -9.20 11.26
CA GLY A 64 13.38 -8.30 11.16
C GLY A 64 12.10 -9.01 10.74
N PHE A 65 12.21 -10.08 9.95
CA PHE A 65 11.07 -10.92 9.58
C PHE A 65 10.51 -11.69 10.77
N GLU A 66 11.37 -12.23 11.64
CA GLU A 66 10.93 -12.90 12.87
C GLU A 66 10.24 -11.93 13.82
N VAL A 67 10.73 -10.68 13.93
CA VAL A 67 10.04 -9.63 14.69
C VAL A 67 8.66 -9.35 14.09
N LEU A 68 8.53 -9.29 12.75
CA LEU A 68 7.26 -9.09 12.07
C LEU A 68 6.25 -10.21 12.38
N GLU A 69 6.70 -11.47 12.39
CA GLU A 69 5.84 -12.60 12.73
C GLU A 69 5.42 -12.57 14.23
N LEU A 70 6.34 -12.23 15.13
CA LEU A 70 6.01 -12.04 16.55
C LEU A 70 4.98 -10.92 16.76
N LEU A 71 5.09 -9.82 16.02
CA LEU A 71 4.12 -8.73 16.03
C LEU A 71 2.74 -9.19 15.56
N ARG A 72 2.68 -9.99 14.51
CA ARG A 72 1.43 -10.57 13.97
C ARG A 72 0.81 -11.54 14.97
N GLU A 73 1.62 -12.40 15.59
CA GLU A 73 1.16 -13.34 16.60
C GLU A 73 0.59 -12.62 17.83
N ALA A 74 1.25 -11.57 18.31
CA ALA A 74 0.81 -10.77 19.46
C ALA A 74 -0.58 -10.16 19.30
N VAL A 75 -1.00 -9.92 18.04
CA VAL A 75 -2.30 -9.33 17.72
C VAL A 75 -3.26 -10.27 16.98
N SER A 76 -2.90 -11.54 16.79
CA SER A 76 -3.72 -12.53 16.07
C SER A 76 -5.06 -12.82 16.76
N ASN A 77 -5.08 -12.83 18.09
CA ASN A 77 -6.23 -13.20 18.93
C ASN A 77 -6.96 -11.99 19.53
N VAL A 78 -6.94 -10.83 18.87
CA VAL A 78 -7.66 -9.64 19.34
C VAL A 78 -9.14 -9.69 18.91
N SER A 79 -10.02 -9.25 19.81
CA SER A 79 -11.46 -9.18 19.53
C SER A 79 -11.90 -7.76 19.21
N GLY A 80 -12.73 -7.62 18.17
CA GLY A 80 -13.36 -6.35 17.81
C GLY A 80 -12.60 -5.51 16.79
N TYR A 81 -11.30 -5.77 16.56
CA TYR A 81 -10.49 -5.11 15.54
C TYR A 81 -9.53 -6.09 14.85
N LYS A 82 -9.03 -5.73 13.69
CA LYS A 82 -7.97 -6.45 12.95
C LYS A 82 -6.80 -5.48 12.77
N LEU A 83 -5.59 -5.96 13.02
CA LEU A 83 -4.37 -5.25 12.66
C LEU A 83 -3.76 -5.86 11.42
N ASN A 84 -3.43 -5.01 10.46
CA ASN A 84 -2.62 -5.37 9.31
C ASN A 84 -1.22 -4.78 9.52
N ILE A 85 -0.24 -5.66 9.80
CA ILE A 85 1.16 -5.29 10.04
C ILE A 85 1.99 -5.76 8.85
N ARG A 86 2.68 -4.82 8.22
CA ARG A 86 3.52 -5.07 7.05
C ARG A 86 4.84 -4.33 7.16
N GLU A 87 5.86 -4.89 6.57
CA GLU A 87 7.15 -4.23 6.40
C GLU A 87 7.00 -3.05 5.45
N VAL A 88 7.65 -1.94 5.79
CA VAL A 88 7.80 -0.80 4.88
C VAL A 88 9.08 -1.01 4.08
N GLN A 89 8.94 -1.34 2.82
CA GLN A 89 10.10 -1.45 1.93
C GLN A 89 10.58 -0.06 1.52
N GLU A 90 11.87 0.22 1.60
CA GLU A 90 12.46 1.48 1.14
C GLU A 90 12.92 1.38 -0.31
N GLY A 91 12.56 2.31 -1.21
CA GLY A 91 13.01 2.38 -2.61
C GLY A 91 11.91 2.77 -3.60
N PRO A 92 12.21 2.98 -4.87
CA PRO A 92 11.21 3.28 -5.90
C PRO A 92 10.28 2.06 -6.15
N GLY A 93 8.98 2.26 -6.08
CA GLY A 93 7.96 1.21 -6.24
C GLY A 93 7.38 0.64 -4.94
N GLN A 94 7.70 1.22 -3.80
CA GLN A 94 7.48 0.75 -2.44
C GLN A 94 6.03 0.67 -1.93
N PHE A 95 5.09 1.23 -2.64
CA PHE A 95 3.70 1.31 -2.16
C PHE A 95 2.84 0.14 -2.58
N SER A 96 3.41 -0.83 -3.31
CA SER A 96 2.72 -2.01 -3.80
C SER A 96 3.04 -3.23 -2.97
N ALA A 97 2.01 -4.02 -2.63
CA ALA A 97 2.23 -5.33 -2.05
C ALA A 97 2.97 -6.23 -3.06
N PRO A 98 3.74 -7.23 -2.59
CA PRO A 98 4.38 -8.20 -3.49
C PRO A 98 3.40 -8.87 -4.45
N VAL A 99 2.21 -9.20 -3.96
CA VAL A 99 1.08 -9.73 -4.76
C VAL A 99 -0.07 -8.74 -4.68
N GLU A 100 -0.53 -8.31 -5.83
CA GLU A 100 -1.76 -7.53 -6.02
C GLU A 100 -2.61 -8.22 -7.08
N ILE A 101 -3.86 -8.51 -6.77
CA ILE A 101 -4.81 -9.10 -7.73
C ILE A 101 -6.01 -8.16 -7.78
N GLU A 102 -6.17 -7.51 -8.91
CA GLU A 102 -7.22 -6.53 -9.15
C GLU A 102 -8.41 -7.16 -9.86
N PHE A 103 -9.60 -6.79 -9.43
CA PHE A 103 -10.88 -7.17 -10.04
C PHE A 103 -11.59 -5.93 -10.53
N LEU A 104 -11.94 -5.89 -11.81
CA LEU A 104 -12.67 -4.80 -12.44
C LEU A 104 -13.94 -5.33 -13.12
N SER A 105 -15.10 -4.74 -12.82
CA SER A 105 -16.37 -5.05 -13.49
C SER A 105 -17.36 -3.90 -13.33
N ASP A 106 -18.38 -3.88 -14.19
CA ASP A 106 -19.56 -3.05 -13.99
C ASP A 106 -20.59 -3.69 -13.03
N ASP A 107 -20.43 -4.99 -12.74
CA ASP A 107 -21.25 -5.75 -11.79
C ASP A 107 -20.57 -5.84 -10.43
N LEU A 108 -20.99 -4.97 -9.52
CA LEU A 108 -20.41 -4.87 -8.15
C LEU A 108 -20.59 -6.17 -7.36
N ALA A 109 -21.75 -6.82 -7.46
CA ALA A 109 -22.04 -8.03 -6.70
C ALA A 109 -21.18 -9.21 -7.17
N LEU A 110 -20.93 -9.29 -8.49
CA LEU A 110 -20.05 -10.29 -9.07
C LEU A 110 -18.64 -10.18 -8.52
N ILE A 111 -18.02 -9.00 -8.62
CA ILE A 111 -16.63 -8.83 -8.18
C ILE A 111 -16.49 -8.94 -6.65
N GLU A 112 -17.49 -8.52 -5.87
CA GLU A 112 -17.47 -8.70 -4.42
C GLU A 112 -17.45 -10.19 -4.04
N GLY A 113 -18.30 -10.99 -4.68
CA GLY A 113 -18.34 -12.43 -4.48
C GLY A 113 -17.04 -13.11 -4.88
N LYS A 114 -16.53 -12.79 -6.07
CA LYS A 114 -15.30 -13.36 -6.62
C LYS A 114 -14.05 -12.95 -5.83
N THR A 115 -13.93 -11.70 -5.44
CA THR A 115 -12.82 -11.24 -4.58
C THR A 115 -12.79 -12.00 -3.26
N ARG A 116 -13.95 -12.21 -2.63
CA ARG A 116 -14.06 -12.97 -1.40
C ARG A 116 -13.67 -14.44 -1.58
N GLU A 117 -14.16 -15.09 -2.64
CA GLU A 117 -13.84 -16.47 -2.98
C GLU A 117 -12.33 -16.68 -3.17
N LEU A 118 -11.68 -15.81 -3.96
CA LEU A 118 -10.23 -15.92 -4.19
C LEU A 118 -9.41 -15.58 -2.94
N ARG A 119 -9.80 -14.57 -2.18
CA ARG A 119 -9.13 -14.26 -0.91
C ARG A 119 -9.14 -15.47 0.04
N ASP A 120 -10.32 -16.09 0.22
CA ASP A 120 -10.49 -17.23 1.10
C ASP A 120 -9.69 -18.45 0.59
N TYR A 121 -9.57 -18.61 -0.74
CA TYR A 121 -8.72 -19.63 -1.34
C TYR A 121 -7.24 -19.36 -1.04
N ILE A 122 -6.75 -18.14 -1.24
CA ILE A 122 -5.35 -17.78 -0.98
C ILE A 122 -5.01 -17.99 0.49
N GLU A 123 -5.85 -17.50 1.39
CA GLU A 123 -5.64 -17.59 2.85
C GLU A 123 -5.57 -19.03 3.35
N ASN A 124 -6.32 -19.96 2.75
CA ASN A 124 -6.42 -21.35 3.22
C ASN A 124 -5.54 -22.35 2.45
N ASN A 125 -5.06 -22.02 1.26
CA ASN A 125 -4.41 -23.02 0.37
C ASN A 125 -3.03 -22.61 -0.13
N ILE A 126 -2.60 -21.35 0.05
CA ILE A 126 -1.31 -20.86 -0.46
C ILE A 126 -0.37 -20.56 0.72
N GLU A 127 0.41 -21.56 1.11
CA GLU A 127 1.32 -21.46 2.27
C GLU A 127 2.45 -20.42 2.08
N GLY A 128 2.85 -20.15 0.83
CA GLY A 128 3.90 -19.17 0.52
C GLY A 128 3.45 -17.71 0.58
N LEU A 129 2.17 -17.46 0.89
CA LEU A 129 1.63 -16.11 1.02
C LEU A 129 1.02 -15.89 2.41
N THR A 130 1.25 -14.71 2.97
CA THR A 130 0.73 -14.29 4.29
C THR A 130 0.21 -12.86 4.22
N GLY A 131 -0.48 -12.41 5.27
CA GLY A 131 -1.00 -11.05 5.34
C GLY A 131 -2.00 -10.74 4.23
N VAL A 132 -2.80 -11.74 3.85
CA VAL A 132 -3.84 -11.57 2.82
C VAL A 132 -4.86 -10.56 3.30
N ASP A 133 -5.02 -9.48 2.53
CA ASP A 133 -5.99 -8.42 2.80
C ASP A 133 -6.76 -8.07 1.52
N ASP A 134 -7.90 -7.44 1.68
CA ASP A 134 -8.76 -7.05 0.58
C ASP A 134 -9.30 -5.61 0.75
N THR A 135 -9.71 -5.03 -0.36
CA THR A 135 -10.38 -3.73 -0.40
C THR A 135 -11.91 -3.84 -0.41
N LEU A 136 -12.47 -5.03 -0.09
CA LEU A 136 -13.90 -5.22 0.01
C LEU A 136 -14.54 -4.29 1.05
N PRO A 137 -15.71 -3.74 0.76
CA PRO A 137 -16.39 -2.85 1.68
C PRO A 137 -16.75 -3.61 2.96
N LYS A 138 -16.33 -3.06 4.09
CA LYS A 138 -16.78 -3.54 5.39
C LYS A 138 -18.10 -2.84 5.71
N TYR A 139 -19.21 -3.51 5.40
CA TYR A 139 -20.51 -2.94 5.61
C TYR A 139 -20.73 -2.58 7.08
N LYS A 140 -20.99 -1.31 7.32
CA LYS A 140 -21.42 -0.77 8.61
C LYS A 140 -22.93 -0.71 8.64
N ILE A 141 -23.51 -0.65 9.83
CA ILE A 141 -24.94 -0.39 9.98
C ILE A 141 -25.17 1.11 9.94
N GLU A 142 -25.92 1.56 8.97
CA GLU A 142 -26.45 2.92 8.88
C GLU A 142 -27.91 2.93 9.32
N TRP A 143 -28.24 3.88 10.16
CA TRP A 143 -29.63 4.12 10.53
C TRP A 143 -30.22 5.13 9.56
N LYS A 144 -30.98 4.63 8.58
CA LYS A 144 -31.71 5.51 7.68
C LYS A 144 -32.96 6.05 8.38
N VAL A 145 -33.05 7.38 8.41
CA VAL A 145 -34.16 8.08 9.01
C VAL A 145 -35.04 8.65 7.92
N ASP A 146 -36.19 8.04 7.69
CA ASP A 146 -37.17 8.51 6.73
C ASP A 146 -38.26 9.34 7.45
N VAL A 147 -38.47 10.57 6.98
CA VAL A 147 -39.41 11.50 7.58
C VAL A 147 -40.66 11.62 6.72
N ASP A 148 -41.83 11.33 7.33
CA ASP A 148 -43.14 11.63 6.73
C ASP A 148 -43.39 13.15 6.75
N LYS A 149 -43.06 13.76 5.62
CA LYS A 149 -43.14 15.21 5.45
C LYS A 149 -44.55 15.75 5.54
N GLU A 150 -45.54 14.99 5.09
CA GLU A 150 -46.95 15.41 5.08
C GLU A 150 -47.48 15.46 6.48
N ARG A 151 -47.29 14.43 7.29
CA ARG A 151 -47.67 14.41 8.70
C ARG A 151 -46.99 15.45 9.53
N ALA A 152 -45.68 15.65 9.33
CA ALA A 152 -44.91 16.69 10.01
C ALA A 152 -45.51 18.07 9.69
N TYR A 153 -45.76 18.37 8.42
CA TYR A 153 -46.32 19.65 7.99
C TYR A 153 -47.74 19.90 8.53
N GLN A 154 -48.62 18.89 8.51
CA GLN A 154 -49.97 18.96 9.08
C GLN A 154 -49.94 19.27 10.58
N SER A 155 -48.93 18.79 11.29
CA SER A 155 -48.70 19.08 12.71
C SER A 155 -48.01 20.42 12.96
N GLY A 156 -47.63 21.15 11.91
CA GLY A 156 -46.95 22.43 12.00
C GLY A 156 -45.48 22.31 12.43
N ILE A 157 -44.86 21.14 12.20
CA ILE A 157 -43.47 20.84 12.53
C ILE A 157 -42.63 20.94 11.29
N SER A 158 -41.50 21.66 11.37
CA SER A 158 -40.56 21.74 10.25
C SER A 158 -39.59 20.57 10.22
N LEU A 159 -39.06 20.25 9.05
CA LEU A 159 -37.97 19.27 8.92
C LEU A 159 -36.72 19.68 9.69
N PHE A 160 -36.51 20.98 9.84
CA PHE A 160 -35.41 21.53 10.66
C PHE A 160 -35.54 21.16 12.13
N ASP A 161 -36.76 21.25 12.69
CA ASP A 161 -37.01 20.90 14.09
C ASP A 161 -36.77 19.43 14.35
N ILE A 162 -37.24 18.55 13.42
CA ILE A 162 -36.99 17.12 13.49
C ILE A 162 -35.47 16.81 13.36
N GLY A 163 -34.78 17.42 12.38
CA GLY A 163 -33.36 17.28 12.20
C GLY A 163 -32.53 17.74 13.41
N SER A 164 -32.91 18.86 13.99
CA SER A 164 -32.28 19.38 15.20
C SER A 164 -32.48 18.47 16.40
N ALA A 165 -33.67 17.91 16.57
CA ALA A 165 -33.96 16.95 17.63
C ALA A 165 -33.09 15.67 17.49
N ILE A 166 -32.95 15.13 16.27
CA ILE A 166 -32.07 13.99 15.97
C ILE A 166 -30.63 14.37 16.26
N GLN A 167 -30.19 15.55 15.83
CA GLN A 167 -28.83 16.04 16.03
C GLN A 167 -28.48 16.17 17.51
N MET A 168 -29.39 16.59 18.36
CA MET A 168 -29.21 16.66 19.82
C MET A 168 -28.87 15.31 20.46
N VAL A 169 -29.42 14.21 19.92
CA VAL A 169 -29.12 12.83 20.39
C VAL A 169 -27.82 12.31 19.82
N THR A 170 -27.52 12.66 18.59
CA THR A 170 -26.37 12.12 17.85
C THR A 170 -25.10 12.93 18.06
N SER A 171 -24.81 13.92 17.20
CA SER A 171 -23.59 14.73 17.19
C SER A 171 -23.62 15.95 18.11
N GLY A 172 -24.80 16.35 18.54
CA GLY A 172 -25.03 17.59 19.23
C GLY A 172 -25.12 18.81 18.31
N ILE A 173 -25.73 19.87 18.77
CA ILE A 173 -25.88 21.15 18.05
C ILE A 173 -24.75 22.10 18.46
N LYS A 174 -24.02 22.63 17.48
CA LYS A 174 -23.02 23.67 17.74
C LYS A 174 -23.72 24.98 18.07
N LEU A 175 -23.47 25.49 19.27
CA LEU A 175 -24.04 26.74 19.77
C LEU A 175 -23.14 27.95 19.49
N GLY A 176 -21.84 27.71 19.41
CA GLY A 176 -20.83 28.73 19.22
C GLY A 176 -19.44 28.16 19.33
N GLU A 177 -18.46 29.05 19.35
CA GLU A 177 -17.04 28.75 19.50
C GLU A 177 -16.47 29.54 20.66
N TYR A 178 -15.54 28.95 21.38
CA TYR A 178 -14.77 29.59 22.43
C TYR A 178 -13.30 29.49 22.14
N ARG A 179 -12.60 30.61 22.18
CA ARG A 179 -11.14 30.65 22.00
C ARG A 179 -10.47 30.81 23.35
N PRO A 180 -9.81 29.79 23.89
CA PRO A 180 -9.02 29.89 25.11
C PRO A 180 -7.83 30.84 24.92
N ASN A 181 -7.41 31.50 26.01
CA ASN A 181 -6.28 32.43 25.96
C ASN A 181 -4.92 31.73 25.75
N ASP A 182 -4.87 30.42 25.99
CA ASP A 182 -3.70 29.54 25.92
C ASP A 182 -3.64 28.66 24.63
N SER A 183 -4.66 28.81 23.77
CA SER A 183 -4.73 28.04 22.50
C SER A 183 -4.92 28.95 21.30
N LYS A 184 -4.33 28.55 20.16
CA LYS A 184 -4.58 29.19 18.86
C LYS A 184 -5.85 28.67 18.20
N GLU A 185 -6.36 27.51 18.63
CA GLU A 185 -7.53 26.85 18.04
C GLU A 185 -8.79 27.19 18.85
N GLU A 186 -9.89 27.34 18.13
CA GLU A 186 -11.21 27.55 18.69
C GLU A 186 -11.84 26.21 19.08
N ILE A 187 -12.55 26.21 20.23
CA ILE A 187 -13.22 25.02 20.75
C ILE A 187 -14.72 25.17 20.51
N ASP A 188 -15.34 24.20 19.88
CA ASP A 188 -16.78 24.16 19.66
C ASP A 188 -17.54 24.02 20.97
N ILE A 189 -18.46 24.92 21.23
CA ILE A 189 -19.46 24.78 22.29
C ILE A 189 -20.65 24.01 21.69
N ARG A 190 -20.89 22.79 22.17
CA ARG A 190 -21.96 21.93 21.66
C ARG A 190 -22.96 21.56 22.76
N ALA A 191 -24.25 21.74 22.47
CA ALA A 191 -25.33 21.19 23.27
C ALA A 191 -25.68 19.79 22.79
N ARG A 192 -25.85 18.88 23.75
CA ARG A 192 -26.07 17.47 23.43
C ARG A 192 -26.67 16.74 24.63
N PHE A 193 -27.50 15.74 24.43
CA PHE A 193 -28.00 14.90 25.49
C PHE A 193 -26.89 14.15 26.25
N THR A 194 -27.14 13.78 27.50
CA THR A 194 -26.22 12.97 28.31
C THR A 194 -26.02 11.58 27.71
N LYS A 195 -24.91 10.93 28.03
CA LYS A 195 -24.50 9.66 27.42
C LYS A 195 -25.58 8.57 27.48
N ASP A 196 -26.26 8.48 28.59
CA ASP A 196 -27.34 7.53 28.87
C ASP A 196 -28.60 7.75 28.02
N LYS A 197 -28.79 8.97 27.51
CA LYS A 197 -29.90 9.37 26.65
C LYS A 197 -29.57 9.46 25.18
N ARG A 198 -28.42 8.92 24.77
CA ARG A 198 -27.97 8.87 23.35
C ARG A 198 -28.11 7.47 22.76
N THR A 199 -29.25 6.87 22.93
CA THR A 199 -29.61 5.55 22.41
C THR A 199 -30.65 5.66 21.29
N LEU A 200 -30.80 4.63 20.48
CA LEU A 200 -31.83 4.56 19.43
C LEU A 200 -33.24 4.72 20.04
N SER A 201 -33.50 4.08 21.18
CA SER A 201 -34.76 4.20 21.90
C SER A 201 -35.00 5.63 22.43
N SER A 202 -33.96 6.39 22.69
CA SER A 202 -34.12 7.81 23.05
C SER A 202 -34.56 8.65 21.85
N LEU A 203 -34.17 8.25 20.64
CA LEU A 203 -34.60 8.91 19.40
C LEU A 203 -36.11 8.78 19.16
N GLU A 204 -36.69 7.64 19.53
CA GLU A 204 -38.12 7.38 19.44
C GLU A 204 -38.95 8.25 20.47
N ASN A 205 -38.35 8.55 21.61
CA ASN A 205 -39.01 9.23 22.70
C ASN A 205 -38.80 10.75 22.72
N ILE A 206 -37.96 11.29 21.83
CA ILE A 206 -37.78 12.76 21.74
C ILE A 206 -39.04 13.40 21.23
N THR A 207 -39.40 14.53 21.84
CA THR A 207 -40.52 15.34 21.42
C THR A 207 -40.07 16.63 20.73
N VAL A 208 -40.79 17.01 19.70
CA VAL A 208 -40.69 18.32 19.04
C VAL A 208 -41.96 19.14 19.32
N ASN A 209 -41.81 20.46 19.44
CA ASN A 209 -42.95 21.34 19.70
C ASN A 209 -43.76 21.54 18.41
N SER A 210 -45.02 21.19 18.46
CA SER A 210 -46.01 21.50 17.44
C SER A 210 -46.93 22.65 17.91
N ARG A 211 -47.79 23.11 17.00
CA ARG A 211 -48.82 24.13 17.35
C ARG A 211 -49.77 23.65 18.46
N ASN A 212 -49.95 22.34 18.60
CA ASN A 212 -50.92 21.73 19.52
C ASN A 212 -50.24 21.04 20.72
N GLY A 213 -48.96 21.33 20.98
CA GLY A 213 -48.19 20.74 22.08
C GLY A 213 -46.98 19.91 21.61
N ALA A 214 -46.30 19.25 22.53
CA ALA A 214 -45.15 18.41 22.24
C ALA A 214 -45.59 17.05 21.63
N VAL A 215 -45.00 16.69 20.51
CA VAL A 215 -45.30 15.45 19.78
C VAL A 215 -44.02 14.63 19.65
N PRO A 216 -44.06 13.29 19.89
CA PRO A 216 -42.91 12.44 19.72
C PRO A 216 -42.40 12.42 18.26
N VAL A 217 -41.10 12.44 18.07
CA VAL A 217 -40.47 12.38 16.74
C VAL A 217 -40.84 11.09 16.01
N SER A 218 -41.01 9.99 16.75
CA SER A 218 -41.45 8.68 16.21
C SER A 218 -42.81 8.71 15.49
N SER A 219 -43.64 9.77 15.72
CA SER A 219 -44.91 9.96 15.00
C SER A 219 -44.71 10.31 13.51
N PHE A 220 -43.53 10.80 13.12
CA PHE A 220 -43.18 11.29 11.77
C PHE A 220 -42.00 10.62 11.17
N VAL A 221 -41.27 9.79 11.94
CA VAL A 221 -39.97 9.26 11.55
C VAL A 221 -40.02 7.75 11.61
N ASN A 222 -39.61 7.12 10.52
CA ASN A 222 -39.31 5.70 10.47
C ASN A 222 -37.80 5.51 10.45
N VAL A 223 -37.28 4.63 11.29
CA VAL A 223 -35.85 4.37 11.41
C VAL A 223 -35.58 2.93 10.98
N GLU A 224 -34.79 2.75 9.93
CA GLU A 224 -34.43 1.46 9.39
C GLU A 224 -32.90 1.25 9.45
N ALA A 225 -32.50 0.07 9.90
CA ALA A 225 -31.11 -0.36 9.80
C ALA A 225 -30.80 -0.79 8.37
N ARG A 226 -29.80 -0.18 7.73
CA ARG A 226 -29.35 -0.57 6.41
C ARG A 226 -27.84 -0.83 6.42
N PRO A 227 -27.37 -1.78 5.59
CA PRO A 227 -25.95 -1.90 5.35
C PRO A 227 -25.46 -0.68 4.56
N ASN A 228 -24.39 -0.05 5.02
CA ASN A 228 -23.73 1.06 4.33
C ASN A 228 -22.29 0.67 4.03
N ALA A 229 -21.87 0.78 2.77
CA ALA A 229 -20.49 0.69 2.37
C ALA A 229 -19.82 2.06 2.59
N ALA A 230 -18.72 2.10 3.31
CA ALA A 230 -18.00 3.35 3.61
C ALA A 230 -17.50 4.06 2.36
N SER A 231 -17.06 3.28 1.36
CA SER A 231 -16.62 3.79 0.06
C SER A 231 -16.79 2.74 -1.02
N LEU A 232 -17.04 3.20 -2.24
CA LEU A 232 -16.98 2.39 -3.46
C LEU A 232 -15.89 2.99 -4.35
N VAL A 233 -14.91 2.19 -4.69
CA VAL A 233 -13.80 2.62 -5.54
C VAL A 233 -14.09 2.22 -6.99
N ARG A 234 -13.76 3.12 -7.92
CA ARG A 234 -13.81 2.86 -9.35
C ARG A 234 -12.46 3.17 -9.98
N LYS A 235 -12.00 2.27 -10.85
CA LYS A 235 -10.79 2.40 -11.67
C LYS A 235 -11.19 2.23 -13.13
N ASP A 236 -10.77 3.13 -13.99
CA ASP A 236 -11.13 3.14 -15.42
C ASP A 236 -12.66 3.09 -15.67
N GLY A 237 -13.43 3.76 -14.81
CA GLY A 237 -14.88 3.80 -14.92
C GLY A 237 -15.64 2.58 -14.43
N ARG A 238 -14.97 1.48 -14.05
CA ARG A 238 -15.55 0.23 -13.52
C ARG A 238 -15.36 0.11 -12.02
N PHE A 239 -16.18 -0.67 -11.35
CA PHE A 239 -15.96 -1.02 -9.95
C PHE A 239 -14.67 -1.81 -9.81
N PHE A 240 -13.97 -1.57 -8.70
CA PHE A 240 -12.63 -2.07 -8.47
C PHE A 240 -12.51 -2.64 -7.05
N TYR A 241 -12.02 -3.86 -6.96
CA TYR A 241 -11.52 -4.45 -5.72
C TYR A 241 -10.17 -5.07 -5.94
N GLU A 242 -9.43 -5.21 -4.86
CA GLU A 242 -8.06 -5.68 -4.88
C GLU A 242 -7.83 -6.65 -3.72
N ILE A 243 -7.07 -7.70 -3.98
CA ILE A 243 -6.49 -8.57 -2.96
C ILE A 243 -5.00 -8.30 -2.93
N THR A 244 -4.46 -8.09 -1.74
CA THR A 244 -3.03 -7.95 -1.53
C THR A 244 -2.52 -9.08 -0.65
N ALA A 245 -1.29 -9.55 -0.90
CA ALA A 245 -0.63 -10.54 -0.08
C ALA A 245 0.89 -10.32 -0.05
N ILE A 246 1.54 -10.86 0.98
CA ILE A 246 2.97 -10.73 1.22
C ILE A 246 3.61 -12.11 1.07
N ASN A 247 4.75 -12.17 0.37
CA ASN A 247 5.50 -13.40 0.20
C ASN A 247 6.18 -13.83 1.51
N VAL A 248 6.06 -15.10 1.84
CA VAL A 248 6.80 -15.71 2.96
C VAL A 248 8.24 -15.97 2.50
N PRO A 249 9.28 -15.53 3.25
CA PRO A 249 10.66 -15.81 2.91
C PRO A 249 10.93 -17.30 2.67
N GLY A 250 11.69 -17.59 1.61
CA GLY A 250 12.00 -18.95 1.20
C GLY A 250 11.03 -19.55 0.18
N PHE A 251 9.88 -18.95 -0.05
CA PHE A 251 8.98 -19.35 -1.12
C PHE A 251 9.22 -18.53 -2.41
N ASN A 252 9.09 -19.20 -3.55
CA ASN A 252 9.20 -18.54 -4.84
C ASN A 252 7.88 -17.82 -5.18
N LEU A 253 7.88 -16.48 -5.14
CA LEU A 253 6.71 -15.66 -5.41
C LEU A 253 6.01 -16.00 -6.73
N ASN A 254 6.78 -16.16 -7.82
CA ASN A 254 6.20 -16.53 -9.11
C ASN A 254 5.55 -17.93 -9.08
N GLY A 255 6.12 -18.85 -8.31
CA GLY A 255 5.53 -20.18 -8.09
C GLY A 255 4.18 -20.08 -7.37
N GLU A 256 4.06 -19.23 -6.37
CA GLU A 256 2.80 -19.03 -5.63
C GLU A 256 1.74 -18.34 -6.50
N ILE A 257 2.12 -17.35 -7.29
CA ILE A 257 1.23 -16.71 -8.28
C ILE A 257 0.73 -17.71 -9.32
N ASN A 258 1.62 -18.59 -9.83
CA ASN A 258 1.21 -19.63 -10.77
C ASN A 258 0.20 -20.62 -10.17
N LYS A 259 0.29 -20.94 -8.88
CA LYS A 259 -0.72 -21.78 -8.21
C LYS A 259 -2.10 -21.09 -8.21
N ILE A 260 -2.14 -19.78 -7.97
CA ILE A 260 -3.37 -19.00 -8.03
C ILE A 260 -3.94 -18.98 -9.45
N GLN A 261 -3.09 -18.74 -10.46
CA GLN A 261 -3.51 -18.73 -11.85
C GLN A 261 -4.06 -20.09 -12.29
N ASN A 262 -3.38 -21.17 -11.96
CA ASN A 262 -3.84 -22.53 -12.26
C ASN A 262 -5.19 -22.82 -11.62
N TRP A 263 -5.39 -22.41 -10.38
CA TRP A 263 -6.68 -22.58 -9.70
C TRP A 263 -7.81 -21.79 -10.38
N ILE A 264 -7.53 -20.56 -10.81
CA ILE A 264 -8.48 -19.74 -11.58
C ILE A 264 -8.89 -20.44 -12.87
N ASP A 265 -7.91 -20.99 -13.61
CA ASP A 265 -8.13 -21.68 -14.88
C ASP A 265 -8.90 -23.00 -14.68
N GLU A 266 -8.52 -23.82 -13.69
CA GLU A 266 -9.11 -25.12 -13.41
C GLU A 266 -10.55 -25.03 -12.89
N THR A 267 -10.87 -24.00 -12.10
CA THR A 267 -12.19 -23.85 -11.50
C THR A 267 -13.18 -23.11 -12.39
N GLY A 268 -12.71 -22.55 -13.53
CA GLY A 268 -13.55 -21.67 -14.35
C GLY A 268 -13.98 -20.42 -13.60
N PHE A 269 -13.12 -19.94 -12.73
CA PHE A 269 -13.34 -18.75 -11.87
C PHE A 269 -13.54 -17.47 -12.70
N ASP A 270 -12.93 -17.42 -13.87
CA ASP A 270 -13.02 -16.29 -14.78
C ASP A 270 -14.42 -16.09 -15.33
N ASP A 271 -14.91 -14.87 -15.36
CA ASP A 271 -16.22 -14.48 -15.88
C ASP A 271 -16.01 -13.37 -16.93
N PRO A 272 -16.58 -13.48 -18.15
CA PRO A 272 -16.42 -12.47 -19.21
C PRO A 272 -16.84 -11.04 -18.84
N ARG A 273 -17.65 -10.89 -17.78
CA ARG A 273 -18.07 -9.56 -17.27
C ARG A 273 -17.06 -8.94 -16.31
N MET A 274 -16.00 -9.67 -15.97
CA MET A 274 -15.00 -9.28 -15.02
C MET A 274 -13.62 -9.36 -15.68
N GLU A 275 -12.76 -8.45 -15.34
CA GLU A 275 -11.35 -8.47 -15.74
C GLU A 275 -10.49 -8.67 -14.47
N ILE A 276 -9.60 -9.66 -14.52
CA ILE A 276 -8.63 -9.92 -13.46
C ILE A 276 -7.27 -9.44 -13.96
N LYS A 277 -6.63 -8.56 -13.18
CA LYS A 277 -5.25 -8.11 -13.43
C LYS A 277 -4.36 -8.53 -12.28
N TYR A 278 -3.20 -9.03 -12.64
CA TYR A 278 -2.14 -9.34 -11.69
C TYR A 278 -1.19 -8.15 -11.66
N GLY A 279 -1.15 -7.48 -10.52
CA GLY A 279 -0.32 -6.31 -10.27
C GLY A 279 0.78 -6.62 -9.24
N GLY A 280 1.27 -5.54 -8.63
CA GLY A 280 2.25 -5.61 -7.57
C GLY A 280 3.68 -5.55 -8.07
N LEU A 281 4.60 -6.05 -7.27
CA LEU A 281 6.03 -6.03 -7.61
C LEU A 281 6.35 -6.84 -8.86
N THR A 282 5.58 -7.88 -9.15
CA THR A 282 5.83 -8.77 -10.29
C THR A 282 5.53 -8.11 -11.63
N GLU A 283 4.38 -7.44 -11.76
CA GLU A 283 4.00 -6.75 -13.01
C GLU A 283 4.87 -5.52 -13.23
N ARG A 284 4.99 -4.67 -12.22
CA ARG A 284 5.84 -3.46 -12.28
C ARG A 284 7.30 -3.80 -12.47
N GLY A 285 7.74 -4.91 -11.87
CA GLY A 285 9.07 -5.47 -12.08
C GLY A 285 9.27 -5.94 -13.53
N ALA A 286 8.28 -6.59 -14.14
CA ALA A 286 8.34 -7.00 -15.54
C ALA A 286 8.36 -5.81 -16.50
N GLU A 287 7.47 -4.83 -16.32
CA GLU A 287 7.47 -3.60 -17.13
C GLU A 287 8.79 -2.82 -16.99
N ALA A 288 9.28 -2.67 -15.75
CA ALA A 288 10.56 -2.03 -15.50
C ALA A 288 11.72 -2.81 -16.14
N THR A 289 11.69 -4.15 -16.11
CA THR A 289 12.69 -5.02 -16.74
C THR A 289 12.69 -4.82 -18.25
N ASP A 290 11.55 -4.86 -18.90
CA ASP A 290 11.43 -4.66 -20.34
C ASP A 290 11.93 -3.27 -20.75
N PHE A 291 11.56 -2.24 -20.03
CA PHE A 291 12.07 -0.89 -20.26
C PHE A 291 13.59 -0.80 -20.08
N LEU A 292 14.12 -1.36 -18.98
CA LEU A 292 15.56 -1.33 -18.68
C LEU A 292 16.37 -2.12 -19.71
N ILE A 293 15.88 -3.27 -20.18
CA ILE A 293 16.49 -4.07 -21.24
C ILE A 293 16.56 -3.25 -22.54
N GLN A 294 15.45 -2.64 -22.94
CA GLN A 294 15.41 -1.80 -24.15
C GLN A 294 16.33 -0.59 -24.02
N ALA A 295 16.32 0.09 -22.87
CA ALA A 295 17.20 1.22 -22.59
C ALA A 295 18.68 0.82 -22.60
N PHE A 296 19.01 -0.33 -22.02
CA PHE A 296 20.39 -0.85 -21.98
C PHE A 296 20.92 -1.15 -23.39
N TYR A 297 20.17 -1.89 -24.21
CA TYR A 297 20.56 -2.17 -25.60
C TYR A 297 20.61 -0.89 -26.44
N GLY A 298 19.67 0.02 -26.27
CA GLY A 298 19.69 1.33 -26.94
C GLY A 298 20.94 2.15 -26.57
N ALA A 299 21.30 2.18 -25.29
CA ALA A 299 22.50 2.85 -24.82
C ALA A 299 23.78 2.21 -25.39
N LEU A 300 23.88 0.86 -25.37
CA LEU A 300 25.01 0.16 -25.96
C LEU A 300 25.14 0.43 -27.47
N PHE A 301 24.01 0.45 -28.18
CA PHE A 301 24.00 0.75 -29.61
C PHE A 301 24.47 2.18 -29.91
N LEU A 302 23.98 3.18 -29.18
CA LEU A 302 24.42 4.57 -29.31
C LEU A 302 25.92 4.71 -28.95
N MET A 303 26.36 4.09 -27.85
CA MET A 303 27.77 4.07 -27.49
C MET A 303 28.62 3.44 -28.59
N PHE A 304 28.18 2.33 -29.17
CA PHE A 304 28.89 1.70 -30.28
C PHE A 304 29.08 2.64 -31.46
N ILE A 305 28.03 3.36 -31.92
CA ILE A 305 28.10 4.32 -33.02
C ILE A 305 29.09 5.46 -32.69
N ILE A 306 28.99 6.02 -31.50
CA ILE A 306 29.86 7.11 -31.05
C ILE A 306 31.35 6.65 -31.04
N LEU A 307 31.60 5.44 -30.49
CA LEU A 307 32.95 4.88 -30.39
C LEU A 307 33.52 4.55 -31.78
N VAL A 308 32.72 3.98 -32.70
CA VAL A 308 33.16 3.73 -34.08
C VAL A 308 33.55 5.05 -34.76
N THR A 309 32.76 6.12 -34.56
CA THR A 309 33.07 7.43 -35.10
C THR A 309 34.34 8.04 -34.46
N GLN A 310 34.52 7.89 -33.15
CA GLN A 310 35.65 8.42 -32.40
C GLN A 310 36.98 7.74 -32.78
N PHE A 311 36.98 6.40 -32.88
CA PHE A 311 38.19 5.65 -33.10
C PHE A 311 38.44 5.29 -34.59
N ASN A 312 37.49 5.60 -35.47
CA ASN A 312 37.53 5.22 -36.90
C ASN A 312 37.88 3.74 -37.10
N SER A 313 37.35 2.89 -36.22
CA SER A 313 37.64 1.45 -36.16
C SER A 313 36.42 0.72 -35.61
N ILE A 314 36.18 -0.51 -36.07
CA ILE A 314 35.08 -1.35 -35.54
C ILE A 314 35.58 -2.26 -34.41
N SER A 315 36.84 -2.67 -34.42
CA SER A 315 37.39 -3.63 -33.45
C SER A 315 37.56 -3.01 -32.05
N GLN A 316 37.97 -1.75 -31.96
CA GLN A 316 38.20 -1.08 -30.67
C GLN A 316 36.89 -0.88 -29.87
N PRO A 317 35.79 -0.38 -30.45
CA PRO A 317 34.49 -0.35 -29.78
C PRO A 317 34.00 -1.68 -29.28
N ILE A 318 34.20 -2.78 -30.04
CA ILE A 318 33.79 -4.12 -29.58
C ILE A 318 34.55 -4.50 -28.30
N VAL A 319 35.87 -4.26 -28.23
CA VAL A 319 36.67 -4.54 -27.04
C VAL A 319 36.18 -3.69 -25.82
N ILE A 320 35.89 -2.41 -26.07
CA ILE A 320 35.33 -1.52 -25.01
C ILE A 320 34.01 -2.05 -24.50
N LEU A 321 33.08 -2.40 -25.39
CA LEU A 321 31.76 -2.87 -24.99
C LEU A 321 31.80 -4.27 -24.34
N LEU A 322 32.77 -5.10 -24.70
CA LEU A 322 32.97 -6.42 -24.04
C LEU A 322 33.28 -6.23 -22.54
N SER A 323 33.96 -5.15 -22.16
CA SER A 323 34.23 -4.87 -20.76
C SER A 323 32.98 -4.56 -19.94
N VAL A 324 31.92 -4.07 -20.57
CA VAL A 324 30.61 -3.87 -19.92
C VAL A 324 30.01 -5.20 -19.49
N LEU A 325 30.16 -6.26 -20.34
CA LEU A 325 29.70 -7.61 -19.98
C LEU A 325 30.46 -8.16 -18.77
N PHE A 326 31.79 -7.98 -18.71
CA PHE A 326 32.57 -8.39 -17.54
C PHE A 326 32.21 -7.59 -16.29
N SER A 327 31.93 -6.30 -16.44
CA SER A 327 31.47 -5.46 -15.35
C SER A 327 30.11 -5.92 -14.80
N THR A 328 29.17 -6.29 -15.66
CA THR A 328 27.86 -6.85 -15.27
C THR A 328 28.04 -8.15 -14.46
N ALA A 329 28.92 -9.05 -14.94
CA ALA A 329 29.26 -10.26 -14.19
C ALA A 329 29.86 -9.94 -12.81
N GLY A 330 30.70 -8.91 -12.73
CA GLY A 330 31.27 -8.42 -11.46
C GLY A 330 30.20 -7.91 -10.46
N VAL A 331 29.16 -7.23 -10.93
CA VAL A 331 28.05 -6.78 -10.07
C VAL A 331 27.32 -7.98 -9.47
N PHE A 332 26.94 -8.97 -10.29
CA PHE A 332 26.23 -10.15 -9.77
C PHE A 332 27.10 -10.97 -8.81
N LEU A 333 28.40 -11.06 -9.08
CA LEU A 333 29.34 -11.70 -8.17
C LEU A 333 29.42 -10.95 -6.84
N GLY A 334 29.47 -9.62 -6.88
CA GLY A 334 29.44 -8.78 -5.69
C GLY A 334 28.18 -8.96 -4.87
N LEU A 335 27.01 -8.96 -5.49
CA LEU A 335 25.72 -9.21 -4.82
C LEU A 335 25.69 -10.61 -4.18
N THR A 336 26.20 -11.64 -4.88
CA THR A 336 26.27 -13.01 -4.36
C THR A 336 27.18 -13.08 -3.12
N VAL A 337 28.33 -12.42 -3.15
CA VAL A 337 29.28 -12.41 -2.02
C VAL A 337 28.74 -11.63 -0.83
N SER A 338 28.03 -10.53 -1.07
CA SER A 338 27.41 -9.73 -0.01
C SER A 338 26.13 -10.35 0.55
N GLY A 339 25.56 -11.37 -0.09
CA GLY A 339 24.27 -11.95 0.28
C GLY A 339 23.08 -11.02 0.01
N SER A 340 23.27 -9.97 -0.83
CA SER A 340 22.23 -9.01 -1.14
C SER A 340 21.38 -9.49 -2.32
N GLU A 341 20.07 -9.39 -2.20
CA GLU A 341 19.15 -9.73 -3.28
C GLU A 341 19.17 -8.66 -4.40
N PRO A 342 19.20 -9.07 -5.68
CA PRO A 342 19.14 -8.13 -6.80
C PRO A 342 17.74 -7.51 -6.92
N SER A 343 17.65 -6.20 -6.82
CA SER A 343 16.42 -5.45 -7.11
C SER A 343 16.35 -5.13 -8.62
N THR A 344 15.25 -5.46 -9.27
CA THR A 344 15.05 -5.19 -10.71
C THR A 344 15.30 -3.72 -11.06
N ILE A 345 14.71 -2.79 -10.31
CA ILE A 345 14.82 -1.36 -10.60
C ILE A 345 16.18 -0.81 -10.17
N MET A 346 16.61 -1.07 -8.94
CA MET A 346 17.87 -0.52 -8.43
C MET A 346 19.09 -1.13 -9.12
N THR A 347 19.17 -2.47 -9.18
CA THR A 347 20.29 -3.15 -9.83
C THR A 347 20.31 -2.88 -11.33
N GLY A 348 19.13 -2.89 -12.00
CA GLY A 348 19.03 -2.60 -13.42
C GLY A 348 19.47 -1.17 -13.77
N THR A 349 19.03 -0.17 -13.01
CA THR A 349 19.46 1.23 -13.20
C THR A 349 20.95 1.40 -12.93
N ALA A 350 21.47 0.75 -11.89
CA ALA A 350 22.90 0.76 -11.56
C ALA A 350 23.75 0.14 -12.69
N LEU A 351 23.29 -0.94 -13.32
CA LEU A 351 23.96 -1.57 -14.47
C LEU A 351 24.05 -0.63 -15.67
N VAL A 352 22.97 0.11 -15.98
CA VAL A 352 22.98 1.11 -17.07
C VAL A 352 23.99 2.23 -16.76
N GLY A 353 23.99 2.73 -15.53
CA GLY A 353 24.94 3.77 -15.10
C GLY A 353 26.40 3.27 -15.10
N LEU A 354 26.64 2.05 -14.63
CA LEU A 354 27.97 1.42 -14.60
C LEU A 354 28.53 1.22 -16.00
N ALA A 355 27.69 0.87 -16.98
CA ALA A 355 28.11 0.73 -18.38
C ALA A 355 28.77 2.02 -18.89
N GLY A 356 28.20 3.18 -18.60
CA GLY A 356 28.78 4.48 -18.95
C GLY A 356 30.13 4.75 -18.29
N ILE A 357 30.28 4.43 -17.01
CA ILE A 357 31.54 4.61 -16.28
C ILE A 357 32.64 3.70 -16.83
N VAL A 358 32.33 2.42 -17.05
CA VAL A 358 33.29 1.42 -17.59
C VAL A 358 33.75 1.80 -18.99
N VAL A 359 32.81 2.20 -19.85
CA VAL A 359 33.14 2.66 -21.21
C VAL A 359 34.05 3.86 -21.19
N ASN A 360 33.78 4.87 -20.33
CA ASN A 360 34.62 6.05 -20.20
C ASN A 360 36.06 5.70 -19.79
N ASN A 361 36.25 4.81 -18.82
CA ASN A 361 37.59 4.38 -18.41
C ASN A 361 38.33 3.66 -19.54
N ASN A 362 37.65 2.80 -20.30
CA ASN A 362 38.26 2.07 -21.40
C ASN A 362 38.57 2.94 -22.62
N ILE A 363 37.80 4.02 -22.85
CA ILE A 363 38.11 5.01 -23.90
C ILE A 363 39.48 5.61 -23.63
N VAL A 364 39.74 6.05 -22.37
CA VAL A 364 41.03 6.66 -21.97
C VAL A 364 42.19 5.66 -22.17
N LEU A 365 42.02 4.40 -21.77
CA LEU A 365 43.02 3.37 -21.95
C LEU A 365 43.35 3.11 -23.42
N ILE A 366 42.36 2.98 -24.28
CA ILE A 366 42.57 2.69 -25.72
C ILE A 366 43.15 3.91 -26.44
N ASP A 367 42.69 5.14 -26.09
CA ASP A 367 43.26 6.36 -26.67
C ASP A 367 44.74 6.50 -26.30
N THR A 368 45.08 6.25 -25.04
CA THR A 368 46.47 6.28 -24.59
C THR A 368 47.32 5.20 -25.26
N PHE A 369 46.76 3.97 -25.40
CA PHE A 369 47.40 2.91 -26.15
C PHE A 369 47.69 3.29 -27.59
N ASN A 370 46.70 3.87 -28.27
CA ASN A 370 46.89 4.31 -29.67
C ASN A 370 47.98 5.40 -29.80
N LYS A 371 48.07 6.35 -28.85
CA LYS A 371 49.11 7.37 -28.79
C LYS A 371 50.51 6.72 -28.60
N LEU A 372 50.64 5.84 -27.58
CA LEU A 372 51.89 5.14 -27.30
C LEU A 372 52.35 4.30 -28.50
N ARG A 373 51.43 3.72 -29.25
CA ARG A 373 51.77 2.96 -30.49
C ARG A 373 52.33 3.84 -31.59
N ILE A 374 51.90 5.11 -31.64
CA ILE A 374 52.45 6.08 -32.61
C ILE A 374 53.81 6.59 -32.11
N ASP A 375 53.98 6.88 -30.84
CA ASP A 375 55.18 7.44 -30.27
C ASP A 375 56.33 6.42 -30.14
N PHE A 376 55.99 5.15 -30.00
CA PHE A 376 56.93 4.03 -29.85
C PHE A 376 56.68 2.86 -30.83
N PRO A 377 56.91 3.05 -32.12
CA PRO A 377 56.54 2.07 -33.17
C PRO A 377 57.34 0.76 -33.05
N ASP A 378 58.52 0.82 -32.41
CA ASP A 378 59.41 -0.36 -32.25
C ASP A 378 59.02 -1.29 -31.09
N LYS A 379 58.09 -0.86 -30.20
CA LYS A 379 57.63 -1.66 -29.08
C LYS A 379 56.49 -2.60 -29.46
N THR A 380 56.49 -3.77 -28.89
CA THR A 380 55.39 -4.72 -29.06
C THR A 380 54.11 -4.25 -28.36
N PRO A 381 52.92 -4.60 -28.83
CA PRO A 381 51.65 -4.26 -28.16
C PRO A 381 51.63 -4.69 -26.69
N ALA A 382 52.23 -5.81 -26.34
CA ALA A 382 52.27 -6.31 -24.96
C ALA A 382 53.13 -5.39 -24.06
N GLU A 383 54.27 -4.90 -24.53
CA GLU A 383 55.10 -3.95 -23.78
C GLU A 383 54.43 -2.60 -23.59
N LEU A 384 53.65 -2.14 -24.59
CA LEU A 384 52.85 -0.91 -24.49
C LEU A 384 51.74 -1.04 -23.47
N ILE A 385 51.02 -2.18 -23.43
CA ILE A 385 49.96 -2.44 -22.46
C ILE A 385 50.54 -2.54 -21.05
N LEU A 386 51.68 -3.21 -20.85
CA LEU A 386 52.36 -3.23 -19.54
C LEU A 386 52.78 -1.85 -19.08
N SER A 387 53.23 -0.98 -19.98
CA SER A 387 53.54 0.40 -19.68
C SER A 387 52.31 1.20 -19.24
N LEU A 388 51.12 0.95 -19.83
CA LEU A 388 49.85 1.56 -19.45
C LEU A 388 49.40 1.19 -18.02
N ILE A 389 49.64 -0.04 -17.60
CA ILE A 389 49.28 -0.52 -16.26
C ILE A 389 50.03 0.24 -15.17
N HIS A 390 51.25 0.73 -15.47
CA HIS A 390 52.11 1.49 -14.55
C HIS A 390 51.87 3.00 -14.59
N ILE A 391 51.06 3.50 -15.50
CA ILE A 391 50.64 4.91 -15.59
C ILE A 391 49.34 5.14 -14.84
#